data_cf6a2440ef0094bb6506ef1424ae35f4
#
_entry.id   cf6a2440ef0094bb6506ef1424ae35f4
#
_cell.length_a   1.000
_cell.length_b   1.000
_cell.length_c   1.000
_cell.angle_alpha   90.00
_cell.angle_beta   90.00
_cell.angle_gamma   90.00
#
_symmetry.space_group_name_H-M   'P 1'
#
loop_
_entity.id
_entity.type
_entity.pdbx_description
1 polymer ?
#
loop_
_entity_poly.entity_id
_entity_poly.type
_entity_poly.pdbx_seq_one_letter_code
_entity_poly.pdbx_strand_id
1 'polypeptide(L)'
;MRKVLLSIALITSLHALAVEEAWVADARKVASALPPKLLQVLTDEEIAKGGPEAAIAVCREKAPQMARAVAEETGWAVRRVSLRNRNPKAVPDAWERAALEDFDRRAAAGESPATLEKSAIVTKPDGKEYRYLRALPVQQICLPCHGAPDKLKSEVAEQLHKLYPDDKGTGYAIGQIRGAITIRKSM
;
A
#
# COMPACT_ATOMS: atom_id res chain seq x y z
N MET A 1 -2.73 50.80 -10.65
CA MET A 1 -1.74 49.84 -10.10
C MET A 1 -2.34 48.72 -9.22
N ARG A 2 -3.53 48.88 -8.56
CA ARG A 2 -4.13 47.89 -7.66
C ARG A 2 -4.67 46.60 -8.35
N LYS A 3 -5.12 46.69 -9.61
CA LYS A 3 -5.71 45.56 -10.36
C LYS A 3 -4.68 44.55 -10.90
N VAL A 4 -3.43 44.97 -11.16
CA VAL A 4 -2.37 44.12 -11.72
C VAL A 4 -1.81 43.14 -10.65
N LEU A 5 -1.73 43.57 -9.39
CA LEU A 5 -1.23 42.76 -8.29
C LEU A 5 -2.19 41.60 -7.92
N LEU A 6 -3.53 41.80 -8.06
CA LEU A 6 -4.52 40.74 -7.79
C LEU A 6 -4.44 39.61 -8.83
N SER A 7 -4.16 39.94 -10.09
CA SER A 7 -4.07 38.95 -11.17
C SER A 7 -2.84 38.05 -11.05
N ILE A 8 -1.70 38.57 -10.57
CA ILE A 8 -0.48 37.77 -10.38
C ILE A 8 -0.61 36.78 -9.21
N ALA A 9 -1.27 37.17 -8.12
CA ALA A 9 -1.49 36.31 -6.98
C ALA A 9 -2.43 35.11 -7.31
N LEU A 10 -3.43 35.33 -8.17
CA LEU A 10 -4.36 34.29 -8.60
C LEU A 10 -3.70 33.25 -9.50
N ILE A 11 -2.81 33.68 -10.40
CA ILE A 11 -2.08 32.78 -11.32
C ILE A 11 -1.11 31.86 -10.57
N THR A 12 -0.41 32.38 -9.56
CA THR A 12 0.52 31.55 -8.76
C THR A 12 -0.23 30.50 -7.93
N SER A 13 -1.40 30.80 -7.41
CA SER A 13 -2.21 29.84 -6.65
C SER A 13 -2.76 28.70 -7.52
N LEU A 14 -3.18 28.97 -8.74
CA LEU A 14 -3.63 27.93 -9.68
C LEU A 14 -2.51 26.98 -10.08
N HIS A 15 -1.29 27.49 -10.31
CA HIS A 15 -0.16 26.64 -10.66
C HIS A 15 0.24 25.71 -9.51
N ALA A 16 0.19 26.18 -8.25
CA ALA A 16 0.49 25.36 -7.09
C ALA A 16 -0.50 24.18 -6.93
N LEU A 17 -1.79 24.42 -7.14
CA LEU A 17 -2.82 23.37 -7.10
C LEU A 17 -2.65 22.35 -8.25
N ALA A 18 -2.39 22.83 -9.47
CA ALA A 18 -2.17 21.94 -10.61
C ALA A 18 -0.94 21.03 -10.43
N VAL A 19 0.14 21.52 -9.81
CA VAL A 19 1.32 20.71 -9.49
C VAL A 19 1.02 19.68 -8.42
N GLU A 20 0.24 20.00 -7.40
CA GLU A 20 -0.18 19.05 -6.36
C GLU A 20 -1.02 17.93 -6.95
N GLU A 21 -1.99 18.23 -7.78
CA GLU A 21 -2.81 17.23 -8.47
C GLU A 21 -1.99 16.33 -9.39
N ALA A 22 -1.02 16.85 -10.10
CA ALA A 22 -0.16 16.11 -11.02
C ALA A 22 0.66 15.02 -10.30
N TRP A 23 1.28 15.33 -9.17
CA TRP A 23 2.04 14.34 -8.42
C TRP A 23 1.14 13.30 -7.73
N VAL A 24 -0.06 13.67 -7.31
CA VAL A 24 -1.05 12.72 -6.73
C VAL A 24 -1.50 11.73 -7.80
N ALA A 25 -1.77 12.22 -9.02
CA ALA A 25 -2.16 11.36 -10.15
C ALA A 25 -1.03 10.38 -10.53
N ASP A 26 0.23 10.85 -10.57
CA ASP A 26 1.41 10.02 -10.82
C ASP A 26 1.58 8.98 -9.70
N ALA A 27 1.52 9.39 -8.45
CA ALA A 27 1.58 8.53 -7.27
C ALA A 27 0.50 7.44 -7.29
N ARG A 28 -0.74 7.81 -7.62
CA ARG A 28 -1.87 6.87 -7.74
C ARG A 28 -1.61 5.84 -8.83
N LYS A 29 -1.08 6.24 -9.97
CA LYS A 29 -0.72 5.34 -11.07
C LYS A 29 0.32 4.31 -10.60
N VAL A 30 1.39 4.76 -9.97
CA VAL A 30 2.47 3.90 -9.43
C VAL A 30 1.92 2.92 -8.38
N ALA A 31 1.16 3.41 -7.40
CA ALA A 31 0.59 2.57 -6.34
C ALA A 31 -0.41 1.53 -6.88
N SER A 32 -1.11 1.85 -7.97
CA SER A 32 -2.11 0.98 -8.57
C SER A 32 -1.50 -0.09 -9.50
N ALA A 33 -0.29 0.10 -9.97
CA ALA A 33 0.36 -0.83 -10.92
C ALA A 33 0.87 -2.12 -10.26
N LEU A 34 1.29 -2.05 -8.99
CA LEU A 34 1.93 -3.18 -8.30
C LEU A 34 0.95 -4.30 -7.90
N PRO A 35 -0.22 -4.04 -7.29
CA PRO A 35 -1.11 -5.09 -6.80
C PRO A 35 -1.60 -6.06 -7.88
N PRO A 36 -2.06 -5.64 -9.07
CA PRO A 36 -2.47 -6.57 -10.13
C PRO A 36 -1.35 -7.48 -10.59
N LYS A 37 -0.14 -6.94 -10.78
CA LYS A 37 1.04 -7.72 -11.19
C LYS A 37 1.38 -8.79 -10.14
N LEU A 38 1.32 -8.44 -8.86
CA LEU A 38 1.58 -9.39 -7.77
C LEU A 38 0.49 -10.48 -7.71
N LEU A 39 -0.78 -10.10 -7.86
CA LEU A 39 -1.89 -11.05 -7.88
C LEU A 39 -1.78 -12.03 -9.06
N GLN A 40 -1.38 -11.56 -10.24
CA GLN A 40 -1.12 -12.41 -11.39
C GLN A 40 -0.04 -13.45 -11.09
N VAL A 41 1.11 -13.03 -10.53
CA VAL A 41 2.18 -13.97 -10.14
C VAL A 41 1.70 -14.98 -9.12
N LEU A 42 0.89 -14.57 -8.14
CA LEU A 42 0.31 -15.47 -7.15
C LEU A 42 -0.65 -16.49 -7.78
N THR A 43 -1.47 -16.07 -8.74
CA THR A 43 -2.50 -16.92 -9.34
C THR A 43 -1.92 -17.86 -10.38
N ASP A 44 -1.13 -17.32 -11.30
CA ASP A 44 -0.74 -18.05 -12.52
C ASP A 44 0.51 -18.93 -12.31
N GLU A 45 1.46 -18.46 -11.50
CA GLU A 45 2.75 -19.16 -11.35
C GLU A 45 2.83 -20.03 -10.11
N GLU A 46 2.33 -19.59 -8.96
CA GLU A 46 2.61 -20.25 -7.69
C GLU A 46 1.42 -21.05 -7.16
N ILE A 47 0.21 -20.47 -7.14
CA ILE A 47 -0.97 -21.18 -6.65
C ILE A 47 -1.32 -22.35 -7.58
N ALA A 48 -1.22 -22.15 -8.89
CA ALA A 48 -1.50 -23.20 -9.86
C ALA A 48 -0.46 -24.34 -9.85
N LYS A 49 0.80 -24.06 -9.46
CA LYS A 49 1.90 -25.03 -9.49
C LYS A 49 2.25 -25.66 -8.14
N GLY A 50 2.09 -24.93 -7.04
CA GLY A 50 2.57 -25.34 -5.71
C GLY A 50 1.60 -25.10 -4.57
N GLY A 51 0.40 -24.62 -4.85
CA GLY A 51 -0.59 -24.32 -3.82
C GLY A 51 -0.30 -23.06 -3.01
N PRO A 52 -1.10 -22.78 -1.96
CA PRO A 52 -0.94 -21.60 -1.12
C PRO A 52 0.41 -21.52 -0.38
N GLU A 53 1.04 -22.66 -0.10
CA GLU A 53 2.35 -22.75 0.56
C GLU A 53 3.45 -22.11 -0.31
N ALA A 54 3.45 -22.40 -1.61
CA ALA A 54 4.39 -21.80 -2.56
C ALA A 54 4.18 -20.29 -2.72
N ALA A 55 2.93 -19.83 -2.61
CA ALA A 55 2.59 -18.43 -2.66
C ALA A 55 3.21 -17.59 -1.52
N ILE A 56 3.56 -18.21 -0.39
CA ILE A 56 4.25 -17.52 0.72
C ILE A 56 5.63 -17.02 0.26
N ALA A 57 6.35 -17.80 -0.52
CA ALA A 57 7.65 -17.41 -1.09
C ALA A 57 7.52 -16.21 -2.03
N VAL A 58 6.45 -16.13 -2.84
CA VAL A 58 6.15 -14.96 -3.69
C VAL A 58 6.03 -13.69 -2.87
N CYS A 59 5.24 -13.73 -1.80
CA CYS A 59 5.06 -12.58 -0.92
C CYS A 59 6.34 -12.17 -0.20
N ARG A 60 7.21 -13.13 0.12
CA ARG A 60 8.47 -12.91 0.84
C ARG A 60 9.59 -12.36 -0.05
N GLU A 61 9.71 -12.88 -1.26
CA GLU A 61 10.86 -12.69 -2.12
C GLU A 61 10.54 -11.86 -3.37
N LYS A 62 9.52 -12.26 -4.14
CA LYS A 62 9.16 -11.59 -5.39
C LYS A 62 8.51 -10.22 -5.17
N ALA A 63 7.60 -10.10 -4.20
CA ALA A 63 6.92 -8.82 -3.96
C ALA A 63 7.88 -7.66 -3.60
N PRO A 64 8.92 -7.83 -2.75
CA PRO A 64 9.92 -6.79 -2.54
C PRO A 64 10.77 -6.48 -3.77
N GLN A 65 11.06 -7.49 -4.63
CA GLN A 65 11.79 -7.27 -5.87
C GLN A 65 10.96 -6.45 -6.86
N MET A 66 9.68 -6.78 -7.01
CA MET A 66 8.75 -6.01 -7.84
C MET A 66 8.61 -4.55 -7.37
N ALA A 67 8.56 -4.34 -6.06
CA ALA A 67 8.52 -2.99 -5.49
C ALA A 67 9.81 -2.20 -5.78
N ARG A 68 10.98 -2.85 -5.72
CA ARG A 68 12.26 -2.22 -6.10
C ARG A 68 12.30 -1.87 -7.59
N ALA A 69 11.90 -2.77 -8.47
CA ALA A 69 11.85 -2.52 -9.90
C ALA A 69 10.96 -1.31 -10.24
N VAL A 70 9.79 -1.22 -9.61
CA VAL A 70 8.92 -0.04 -9.75
C VAL A 70 9.58 1.23 -9.22
N ALA A 71 10.32 1.14 -8.10
CA ALA A 71 11.03 2.29 -7.54
C ALA A 71 12.15 2.79 -8.48
N GLU A 72 12.90 1.87 -9.08
CA GLU A 72 13.96 2.18 -10.05
C GLU A 72 13.40 2.81 -11.33
N GLU A 73 12.28 2.28 -11.84
CA GLU A 73 11.62 2.79 -13.04
C GLU A 73 11.00 4.18 -12.85
N THR A 74 10.40 4.43 -11.68
CA THR A 74 9.56 5.62 -11.46
C THR A 74 10.19 6.71 -10.59
N GLY A 75 11.26 6.37 -9.88
CA GLY A 75 11.88 7.25 -8.88
C GLY A 75 11.04 7.42 -7.60
N TRP A 76 9.94 6.64 -7.43
CA TRP A 76 9.16 6.57 -6.21
C TRP A 76 9.64 5.43 -5.32
N ALA A 77 9.96 5.70 -4.07
CA ALA A 77 10.17 4.63 -3.09
C ALA A 77 8.83 3.94 -2.78
N VAL A 78 8.76 2.63 -3.03
CA VAL A 78 7.54 1.83 -2.92
C VAL A 78 7.70 0.75 -1.86
N ARG A 79 6.73 0.63 -0.93
CA ARG A 79 6.66 -0.47 0.03
C ARG A 79 5.23 -0.77 0.46
N ARG A 80 5.03 -1.91 1.13
CA ARG A 80 3.77 -2.22 1.83
C ARG A 80 3.90 -1.91 3.31
N VAL A 81 2.79 -1.46 3.91
CA VAL A 81 2.66 -1.25 5.36
C VAL A 81 1.35 -1.85 5.86
N SER A 82 1.29 -2.21 7.14
CA SER A 82 0.09 -2.76 7.76
C SER A 82 0.11 -2.57 9.26
N LEU A 83 -1.04 -2.27 9.88
CA LEU A 83 -1.21 -2.27 11.33
C LEU A 83 -1.01 -3.67 11.92
N ARG A 84 -1.36 -4.71 11.15
CA ARG A 84 -1.17 -6.12 11.49
C ARG A 84 -0.15 -6.71 10.51
N ASN A 85 1.11 -6.31 10.68
CA ASN A 85 2.18 -6.70 9.77
C ASN A 85 2.58 -8.18 9.95
N ARG A 86 2.81 -8.85 8.81
CA ARG A 86 3.48 -10.16 8.74
C ARG A 86 4.99 -9.96 8.60
N ASN A 87 5.39 -9.18 7.59
CA ASN A 87 6.78 -8.83 7.39
C ASN A 87 7.20 -7.76 8.41
N PRO A 88 8.29 -7.96 9.18
CA PRO A 88 8.82 -6.95 10.11
C PRO A 88 9.12 -5.60 9.45
N LYS A 89 9.47 -5.59 8.16
CA LYS A 89 9.72 -4.36 7.39
C LYS A 89 8.44 -3.61 7.00
N ALA A 90 7.26 -4.16 7.25
CA ALA A 90 5.96 -3.56 6.91
C ALA A 90 5.33 -2.78 8.08
N VAL A 91 6.09 -2.46 9.11
CA VAL A 91 5.63 -1.60 10.22
C VAL A 91 5.42 -0.18 9.69
N PRO A 92 4.23 0.42 9.88
CA PRO A 92 3.95 1.78 9.46
C PRO A 92 4.66 2.81 10.37
N ASP A 93 5.10 3.92 9.79
CA ASP A 93 5.47 5.11 10.57
C ASP A 93 4.23 5.83 11.12
N ALA A 94 4.40 6.94 11.84
CA ALA A 94 3.30 7.65 12.48
C ALA A 94 2.25 8.16 11.48
N TRP A 95 2.67 8.70 10.33
CA TRP A 95 1.77 9.18 9.29
C TRP A 95 1.01 8.03 8.61
N GLU A 96 1.71 6.96 8.28
CA GLU A 96 1.13 5.74 7.68
C GLU A 96 0.15 5.05 8.63
N ARG A 97 0.49 4.99 9.93
CA ARG A 97 -0.38 4.45 10.96
C ARG A 97 -1.68 5.23 11.05
N ALA A 98 -1.60 6.56 11.19
CA ALA A 98 -2.78 7.42 11.26
C ALA A 98 -3.66 7.30 10.01
N ALA A 99 -3.05 7.15 8.82
CA ALA A 99 -3.78 6.93 7.59
C ALA A 99 -4.46 5.56 7.53
N LEU A 100 -3.80 4.49 7.97
CA LEU A 100 -4.38 3.14 8.03
C LEU A 100 -5.53 3.05 9.02
N GLU A 101 -5.40 3.67 10.18
CA GLU A 101 -6.46 3.75 11.19
C GLU A 101 -7.66 4.55 10.67
N ASP A 102 -7.41 5.60 9.88
CA ASP A 102 -8.48 6.34 9.18
C ASP A 102 -9.18 5.47 8.14
N PHE A 103 -8.43 4.71 7.35
CA PHE A 103 -9.00 3.78 6.38
C PHE A 103 -9.88 2.71 7.03
N ASP A 104 -9.44 2.14 8.16
CA ASP A 104 -10.24 1.17 8.90
C ASP A 104 -11.57 1.79 9.41
N ARG A 105 -11.54 3.02 9.93
CA ARG A 105 -12.76 3.74 10.37
C ARG A 105 -13.71 4.01 9.19
N ARG A 106 -13.19 4.50 8.06
CA ARG A 106 -13.98 4.82 6.86
C ARG A 106 -14.58 3.57 6.24
N ALA A 107 -13.81 2.49 6.16
CA ALA A 107 -14.31 1.19 5.70
C ALA A 107 -15.42 0.64 6.62
N ALA A 108 -15.25 0.75 7.94
CA ALA A 108 -16.28 0.36 8.91
C ALA A 108 -17.55 1.23 8.81
N ALA A 109 -17.42 2.48 8.37
CA ALA A 109 -18.55 3.38 8.08
C ALA A 109 -19.20 3.13 6.69
N GLY A 110 -18.74 2.12 5.92
CA GLY A 110 -19.33 1.72 4.65
C GLY A 110 -18.69 2.34 3.40
N GLU A 111 -17.58 3.07 3.55
CA GLU A 111 -16.84 3.55 2.38
C GLU A 111 -16.10 2.38 1.70
N SER A 112 -16.06 2.41 0.36
CA SER A 112 -15.40 1.35 -0.40
C SER A 112 -13.91 1.29 -0.10
N PRO A 113 -13.39 0.18 0.47
CA PRO A 113 -11.97 0.04 0.75
C PRO A 113 -11.05 0.18 -0.47
N ALA A 114 -11.57 -0.13 -1.66
CA ALA A 114 -10.81 -0.09 -2.91
C ALA A 114 -10.49 1.36 -3.37
N THR A 115 -11.23 2.35 -2.86
CA THR A 115 -11.07 3.76 -3.21
C THR A 115 -10.32 4.56 -2.15
N LEU A 116 -10.01 3.97 -0.99
CA LEU A 116 -9.34 4.66 0.10
C LEU A 116 -7.89 4.99 -0.25
N GLU A 117 -7.60 6.26 -0.27
CA GLU A 117 -6.26 6.79 -0.49
C GLU A 117 -6.01 8.04 0.37
N LYS A 118 -4.76 8.36 0.61
CA LYS A 118 -4.32 9.57 1.30
C LYS A 118 -3.02 10.07 0.72
N SER A 119 -2.93 11.38 0.51
CA SER A 119 -1.73 12.06 0.05
C SER A 119 -1.38 13.23 0.97
N ALA A 120 -0.10 13.57 1.05
CA ALA A 120 0.40 14.73 1.76
C ALA A 120 1.79 15.13 1.28
N ILE A 121 2.12 16.40 1.42
CA ILE A 121 3.49 16.90 1.41
C ILE A 121 3.93 17.00 2.87
N VAL A 122 4.94 16.23 3.25
CA VAL A 122 5.46 16.19 4.62
C VAL A 122 6.78 16.92 4.69
N THR A 123 6.90 17.86 5.62
CA THR A 123 8.16 18.55 5.91
C THR A 123 9.00 17.69 6.85
N LYS A 124 10.26 17.50 6.48
CA LYS A 124 11.29 16.80 7.27
C LYS A 124 12.46 17.75 7.52
N PRO A 125 13.38 17.40 8.43
CA PRO A 125 14.59 18.19 8.66
C PRO A 125 15.45 18.39 7.41
N ASP A 126 15.46 17.40 6.50
CA ASP A 126 16.24 17.33 5.27
C ASP A 126 15.50 17.81 4.01
N GLY A 127 14.27 18.36 4.15
CA GLY A 127 13.49 18.87 3.03
C GLY A 127 12.01 18.48 3.08
N LYS A 128 11.38 18.44 1.93
CA LYS A 128 9.99 18.02 1.78
C LYS A 128 9.91 16.70 1.05
N GLU A 129 8.86 15.93 1.34
CA GLU A 129 8.60 14.63 0.75
C GLU A 129 7.14 14.53 0.33
N TYR A 130 6.90 14.11 -0.91
CA TYR A 130 5.60 13.63 -1.35
C TYR A 130 5.32 12.28 -0.71
N ARG A 131 4.15 12.11 -0.12
CA ARG A 131 3.68 10.87 0.49
C ARG A 131 2.30 10.51 -0.02
N TYR A 132 2.14 9.27 -0.45
CA TYR A 132 0.85 8.75 -0.89
C TYR A 132 0.65 7.34 -0.36
N LEU A 133 -0.56 7.05 0.08
CA LEU A 133 -0.98 5.77 0.61
C LEU A 133 -2.27 5.32 -0.06
N ARG A 134 -2.30 4.07 -0.53
CA ARG A 134 -3.50 3.44 -1.08
C ARG A 134 -3.81 2.16 -0.35
N ALA A 135 -5.06 2.01 0.10
CA ALA A 135 -5.52 0.83 0.81
C ALA A 135 -5.45 -0.44 -0.06
N LEU A 136 -5.18 -1.56 0.60
CA LEU A 136 -5.23 -2.90 0.04
C LEU A 136 -6.32 -3.70 0.75
N PRO A 137 -7.53 -3.77 0.18
CA PRO A 137 -8.60 -4.58 0.75
C PRO A 137 -8.30 -6.08 0.60
N VAL A 138 -8.77 -6.85 1.58
CA VAL A 138 -8.77 -8.32 1.52
C VAL A 138 -9.76 -8.79 0.48
N GLN A 139 -9.31 -9.63 -0.42
CA GLN A 139 -10.09 -10.31 -1.44
C GLN A 139 -10.17 -11.82 -1.14
N GLN A 140 -11.01 -12.57 -1.85
CA GLN A 140 -11.15 -14.01 -1.67
C GLN A 140 -9.81 -14.75 -1.76
N ILE A 141 -8.97 -14.40 -2.73
CA ILE A 141 -7.63 -14.98 -2.94
C ILE A 141 -6.68 -14.75 -1.75
N CYS A 142 -6.95 -13.77 -0.89
CA CYS A 142 -6.10 -13.47 0.27
C CYS A 142 -6.38 -14.39 1.47
N LEU A 143 -7.58 -14.96 1.55
CA LEU A 143 -8.05 -15.72 2.72
C LEU A 143 -7.25 -16.99 3.03
N PRO A 144 -6.73 -17.77 2.04
CA PRO A 144 -5.92 -18.95 2.34
C PRO A 144 -4.69 -18.68 3.22
N CYS A 145 -4.18 -17.43 3.22
CA CYS A 145 -3.01 -17.03 4.02
C CYS A 145 -3.30 -15.94 5.05
N HIS A 146 -4.43 -15.24 4.93
CA HIS A 146 -4.76 -14.09 5.77
C HIS A 146 -6.12 -14.20 6.48
N GLY A 147 -6.89 -15.25 6.19
CA GLY A 147 -8.18 -15.53 6.81
C GLY A 147 -8.09 -15.92 8.29
N ALA A 148 -9.21 -16.38 8.84
CA ALA A 148 -9.29 -16.83 10.21
C ALA A 148 -8.27 -17.95 10.48
N PRO A 149 -7.53 -17.92 11.60
CA PRO A 149 -6.46 -18.88 11.88
C PRO A 149 -6.92 -20.34 11.84
N ASP A 150 -8.13 -20.63 12.33
CA ASP A 150 -8.76 -21.94 12.35
C ASP A 150 -9.23 -22.45 10.96
N LYS A 151 -9.18 -21.58 9.94
CA LYS A 151 -9.54 -21.90 8.55
C LYS A 151 -8.33 -22.03 7.63
N LEU A 152 -7.12 -21.73 8.13
CA LEU A 152 -5.90 -21.96 7.37
C LEU A 152 -5.61 -23.45 7.29
N LYS A 153 -5.08 -23.91 6.14
CA LYS A 153 -4.53 -25.25 6.05
C LYS A 153 -3.33 -25.39 6.99
N SER A 154 -3.13 -26.57 7.59
CA SER A 154 -2.02 -26.86 8.52
C SER A 154 -0.66 -26.49 7.91
N GLU A 155 -0.43 -26.89 6.65
CA GLU A 155 0.84 -26.66 5.95
C GLU A 155 1.12 -25.15 5.76
N VAL A 156 0.07 -24.36 5.48
CA VAL A 156 0.17 -22.89 5.39
C VAL A 156 0.49 -22.30 6.75
N ALA A 157 -0.21 -22.73 7.80
CA ALA A 157 -0.02 -22.22 9.16
C ALA A 157 1.40 -22.54 9.68
N GLU A 158 1.89 -23.75 9.47
CA GLU A 158 3.26 -24.17 9.84
C GLU A 158 4.32 -23.37 9.09
N GLN A 159 4.16 -23.20 7.78
CA GLN A 159 5.08 -22.43 6.97
C GLN A 159 5.09 -20.94 7.37
N LEU A 160 3.93 -20.37 7.65
CA LEU A 160 3.82 -18.99 8.15
C LEU A 160 4.51 -18.84 9.50
N HIS A 161 4.27 -19.74 10.44
CA HIS A 161 4.92 -19.73 11.75
C HIS A 161 6.45 -19.82 11.64
N LYS A 162 6.95 -20.72 10.78
CA LYS A 162 8.37 -20.90 10.53
C LYS A 162 9.03 -19.64 9.94
N LEU A 163 8.38 -18.99 9.00
CA LEU A 163 8.95 -17.85 8.28
C LEU A 163 8.70 -16.49 8.95
N TYR A 164 7.64 -16.41 9.74
CA TYR A 164 7.16 -15.18 10.40
C TYR A 164 6.67 -15.49 11.82
N PRO A 165 7.56 -15.76 12.76
CA PRO A 165 7.18 -16.14 14.13
C PRO A 165 6.31 -15.07 14.84
N ASP A 166 6.46 -13.80 14.46
CA ASP A 166 5.69 -12.65 14.98
C ASP A 166 4.55 -12.22 14.05
N ASP A 167 4.03 -13.15 13.22
CA ASP A 167 2.95 -12.84 12.26
C ASP A 167 1.68 -12.32 12.93
N LYS A 168 1.26 -11.11 12.56
CA LYS A 168 -0.01 -10.49 12.96
C LYS A 168 -1.01 -10.42 11.81
N GLY A 169 -0.68 -11.00 10.65
CA GLY A 169 -1.39 -10.82 9.39
C GLY A 169 -2.47 -11.85 9.09
N THR A 170 -3.04 -12.52 10.10
CA THR A 170 -4.16 -13.47 9.98
C THR A 170 -5.47 -12.92 10.58
N GLY A 171 -6.58 -13.63 10.46
CA GLY A 171 -7.88 -13.26 11.04
C GLY A 171 -8.56 -12.11 10.30
N TYR A 172 -8.38 -12.00 9.00
CA TYR A 172 -9.07 -11.02 8.17
C TYR A 172 -10.32 -11.62 7.49
N ALA A 173 -11.32 -10.76 7.28
CA ALA A 173 -12.47 -11.00 6.43
C ALA A 173 -12.36 -10.21 5.11
N ILE A 174 -13.14 -10.61 4.10
CA ILE A 174 -13.25 -9.89 2.83
C ILE A 174 -13.66 -8.43 3.09
N GLY A 175 -13.02 -7.51 2.38
CA GLY A 175 -13.28 -6.07 2.48
C GLY A 175 -12.53 -5.35 3.59
N GLN A 176 -11.98 -6.05 4.58
CA GLN A 176 -11.12 -5.42 5.58
C GLN A 176 -9.80 -4.92 4.97
N ILE A 177 -9.20 -3.90 5.57
CA ILE A 177 -7.94 -3.33 5.11
C ILE A 177 -6.77 -4.22 5.56
N ARG A 178 -6.17 -4.97 4.63
CA ARG A 178 -4.98 -5.79 4.91
C ARG A 178 -3.73 -4.94 5.18
N GLY A 179 -3.74 -3.73 4.69
CA GLY A 179 -2.64 -2.76 4.75
C GLY A 179 -2.74 -1.77 3.61
N ALA A 180 -1.64 -1.19 3.22
CA ALA A 180 -1.58 -0.24 2.11
C ALA A 180 -0.28 -0.35 1.32
N ILE A 181 -0.31 0.10 0.05
CA ILE A 181 0.89 0.51 -0.68
C ILE A 181 1.19 1.95 -0.25
N THR A 182 2.39 2.17 0.25
CA THR A 182 2.93 3.48 0.54
C THR A 182 4.01 3.82 -0.46
N ILE A 183 3.97 5.03 -0.99
CA ILE A 183 4.98 5.54 -1.89
C ILE A 183 5.45 6.91 -1.45
N ARG A 184 6.71 7.20 -1.69
CA ARG A 184 7.38 8.43 -1.26
C ARG A 184 8.36 8.91 -2.30
N LYS A 185 8.51 10.23 -2.41
CA LYS A 185 9.51 10.87 -3.27
C LYS A 185 9.96 12.18 -2.63
N SER A 186 11.28 12.37 -2.48
CA SER A 186 11.86 13.65 -2.06
C SER A 186 11.59 14.73 -3.10
N MET A 187 11.32 15.93 -2.63
CA MET A 187 11.13 17.12 -3.46
C MET A 187 12.44 17.80 -3.75
#